data_2f980304f040306fa55005db4cfa3ca2
#
_entry.id   2f980304f040306fa55005db4cfa3ca2
#
_cell.length_a   1.000
_cell.length_b   1.000
_cell.length_c   1.000
_cell.angle_alpha   90.00
_cell.angle_beta   90.00
_cell.angle_gamma   90.00
#
_symmetry.space_group_name_H-M   'P 1'
#
loop_
_entity.id
_entity.type
_entity.pdbx_description
1 polymer ?
#
loop_
_entity_poly.entity_id
_entity_poly.type
_entity_poly.pdbx_seq_one_letter_code
_entity_poly.pdbx_strand_id
1 'polypeptide(L)'
;VIAPNDSDWAALVNQGDPQVLIVVPTRELCVQVTKDIEELSFNRGIRTLAVYGGRAFEPQIEALNNGVEIVVGTPGRLLDLYRQGQLRLKHVSRVVLDEADEMLDLGFLPDVEKIFTSTPARQQTMLFSATMPGDIIALARRFMNQPVHIRTQDNEDEGAVVSRIEQHVIRAHAMDKIEMLARILQADGRGPTIVFCRTKRTAQKTSDDLVERGFRAATIHGDLGQSAREKALNDFKAGKSDVLIATDVAARGIDIDGITHVINYQ
;
A
#
# COMPACT_ATOMS: atom_id res chain seq x y z
N VAL A 1 -21.41 -6.99 -3.44
CA VAL A 1 -22.30 -5.91 -3.02
C VAL A 1 -22.71 -6.15 -1.58
N ILE A 2 -22.41 -5.23 -0.69
CA ILE A 2 -22.78 -5.26 0.72
C ILE A 2 -24.23 -4.78 0.79
N ALA A 3 -25.16 -5.64 1.22
CA ALA A 3 -26.56 -5.27 1.38
C ALA A 3 -26.78 -4.66 2.77
N PRO A 4 -27.16 -3.38 2.88
CA PRO A 4 -27.23 -2.69 4.18
C PRO A 4 -28.47 -2.99 5.03
N ASN A 5 -29.35 -3.88 4.58
CA ASN A 5 -30.65 -4.12 5.23
C ASN A 5 -30.80 -5.51 5.86
N ASP A 6 -29.71 -6.20 6.13
CA ASP A 6 -29.74 -7.46 6.83
C ASP A 6 -29.71 -7.19 8.34
N SER A 7 -30.75 -7.59 9.06
CA SER A 7 -30.87 -7.39 10.51
C SER A 7 -29.71 -8.04 11.29
N ASP A 8 -29.21 -9.16 10.76
CA ASP A 8 -28.08 -9.89 11.36
C ASP A 8 -26.77 -9.12 11.17
N TRP A 9 -26.61 -8.39 10.05
CA TRP A 9 -25.50 -7.49 9.81
C TRP A 9 -25.41 -6.39 10.87
N ALA A 10 -26.51 -5.69 11.10
CA ALA A 10 -26.54 -4.58 12.07
C ALA A 10 -26.25 -5.05 13.50
N ALA A 11 -26.73 -6.27 13.87
CA ALA A 11 -26.48 -6.84 15.18
C ALA A 11 -24.99 -7.19 15.39
N LEU A 12 -24.32 -7.74 14.36
CA LEU A 12 -22.89 -8.08 14.42
C LEU A 12 -22.00 -6.84 14.50
N VAL A 13 -22.31 -5.82 13.73
CA VAL A 13 -21.56 -4.56 13.75
C VAL A 13 -21.66 -3.88 15.11
N ASN A 14 -22.83 -3.88 15.73
CA ASN A 14 -23.04 -3.33 17.08
C ASN A 14 -22.26 -4.10 18.16
N GLN A 15 -21.79 -5.31 17.89
CA GLN A 15 -20.89 -6.05 18.75
C GLN A 15 -19.40 -5.77 18.47
N GLY A 16 -19.08 -4.87 17.54
CA GLY A 16 -17.72 -4.53 17.14
C GLY A 16 -17.07 -5.55 16.21
N ASP A 17 -17.87 -6.42 15.55
CA ASP A 17 -17.36 -7.45 14.64
C ASP A 17 -17.46 -6.94 13.18
N PRO A 18 -16.34 -6.72 12.46
CA PRO A 18 -16.37 -6.31 11.06
C PRO A 18 -16.91 -7.45 10.17
N GLN A 19 -17.58 -7.05 9.09
CA GLN A 19 -18.12 -7.96 8.08
C GLN A 19 -17.20 -8.14 6.88
N VAL A 20 -16.39 -7.12 6.61
CA VAL A 20 -15.43 -7.10 5.50
C VAL A 20 -14.04 -6.81 6.05
N LEU A 21 -13.08 -7.60 5.61
CA LEU A 21 -11.67 -7.39 5.87
C LEU A 21 -10.94 -7.22 4.55
N ILE A 22 -10.21 -6.11 4.42
CA ILE A 22 -9.34 -5.83 3.28
C ILE A 22 -7.91 -5.80 3.80
N VAL A 23 -7.08 -6.69 3.26
CA VAL A 23 -5.67 -6.81 3.64
C VAL A 23 -4.82 -6.21 2.53
N VAL A 24 -3.94 -5.29 2.91
CA VAL A 24 -3.05 -4.55 2.01
C VAL A 24 -1.61 -4.57 2.53
N PRO A 25 -0.58 -4.55 1.67
CA PRO A 25 0.82 -4.70 2.10
C PRO A 25 1.36 -3.49 2.86
N THR A 26 0.90 -2.27 2.51
CA THR A 26 1.51 -1.03 2.97
C THR A 26 0.52 -0.14 3.72
N ARG A 27 1.07 0.76 4.55
CA ARG A 27 0.29 1.74 5.31
C ARG A 27 -0.35 2.77 4.39
N GLU A 28 0.38 3.17 3.38
CA GLU A 28 -0.03 4.15 2.39
C GLU A 28 -1.27 3.65 1.63
N LEU A 29 -1.22 2.42 1.13
CA LEU A 29 -2.35 1.78 0.45
C LEU A 29 -3.53 1.58 1.42
N CYS A 30 -3.26 1.24 2.69
CA CYS A 30 -4.31 1.12 3.71
C CYS A 30 -5.09 2.43 3.88
N VAL A 31 -4.41 3.56 3.97
CA VAL A 31 -5.04 4.88 4.10
C VAL A 31 -5.80 5.25 2.83
N GLN A 32 -5.22 5.00 1.66
CA GLN A 32 -5.84 5.29 0.37
C GLN A 32 -7.13 4.49 0.19
N VAL A 33 -7.07 3.16 0.29
CA VAL A 33 -8.24 2.30 0.13
C VAL A 33 -9.34 2.64 1.15
N THR A 34 -8.96 2.97 2.40
CA THR A 34 -9.92 3.41 3.41
C THR A 34 -10.65 4.67 2.96
N LYS A 35 -9.92 5.67 2.47
CA LYS A 35 -10.49 6.93 1.98
C LYS A 35 -11.43 6.70 0.78
N ASP A 36 -11.02 5.90 -0.19
CA ASP A 36 -11.84 5.57 -1.36
C ASP A 36 -13.16 4.89 -0.96
N ILE A 37 -13.10 3.98 0.03
CA ILE A 37 -14.31 3.33 0.56
C ILE A 37 -15.21 4.33 1.29
N GLU A 38 -14.65 5.22 2.11
CA GLU A 38 -15.41 6.27 2.80
C GLU A 38 -16.13 7.19 1.80
N GLU A 39 -15.45 7.61 0.73
CA GLU A 39 -16.05 8.41 -0.35
C GLU A 39 -17.17 7.66 -1.07
N LEU A 40 -16.96 6.40 -1.43
CA LEU A 40 -17.96 5.57 -2.11
C LEU A 40 -19.15 5.22 -1.24
N SER A 41 -18.96 5.12 0.07
CA SER A 41 -19.98 4.72 1.04
C SER A 41 -20.64 5.88 1.78
N PHE A 42 -20.30 7.13 1.48
CA PHE A 42 -20.73 8.33 2.20
C PHE A 42 -22.25 8.38 2.46
N ASN A 43 -23.05 8.04 1.47
CA ASN A 43 -24.51 8.06 1.59
C ASN A 43 -25.11 6.78 2.21
N ARG A 44 -24.29 5.83 2.66
CA ARG A 44 -24.76 4.53 3.15
C ARG A 44 -24.53 4.31 4.64
N GLY A 45 -23.86 5.24 5.31
CA GLY A 45 -23.55 5.13 6.74
C GLY A 45 -22.63 3.97 7.12
N ILE A 46 -21.84 3.47 6.16
CA ILE A 46 -20.86 2.39 6.40
C ILE A 46 -19.61 3.01 7.04
N ARG A 47 -19.20 2.46 8.17
CA ARG A 47 -17.99 2.89 8.88
C ARG A 47 -16.80 2.03 8.47
N THR A 48 -15.74 2.66 8.04
CA THR A 48 -14.49 2.00 7.63
C THR A 48 -13.38 2.39 8.60
N LEU A 49 -12.49 1.46 8.92
CA LEU A 49 -11.35 1.71 9.79
C LEU A 49 -10.05 1.26 9.11
N ALA A 50 -9.07 2.17 9.08
CA ALA A 50 -7.70 1.87 8.71
C ALA A 50 -6.92 1.31 9.91
N VAL A 51 -6.35 0.10 9.77
CA VAL A 51 -5.61 -0.63 10.80
C VAL A 51 -4.18 -0.90 10.32
N TYR A 52 -3.22 -0.11 10.79
CA TYR A 52 -1.82 -0.23 10.38
C TYR A 52 -0.82 0.16 11.47
N GLY A 53 0.40 -0.32 11.36
CA GLY A 53 1.47 -0.07 12.31
C GLY A 53 2.05 1.35 12.24
N GLY A 54 2.85 1.74 13.27
CA GLY A 54 3.47 3.06 13.33
C GLY A 54 2.57 4.17 13.86
N ARG A 55 1.36 3.83 14.30
CA ARG A 55 0.44 4.69 15.07
C ARG A 55 0.06 4.02 16.37
N ALA A 56 -0.43 4.80 17.32
CA ALA A 56 -0.94 4.31 18.60
C ALA A 56 -2.04 3.26 18.41
N PHE A 57 -2.18 2.35 19.36
CA PHE A 57 -3.23 1.32 19.34
C PHE A 57 -4.58 1.87 19.76
N GLU A 58 -4.59 2.79 20.71
CA GLU A 58 -5.77 3.26 21.42
C GLU A 58 -6.86 3.80 20.48
N PRO A 59 -6.57 4.68 19.50
CA PRO A 59 -7.61 5.17 18.58
C PRO A 59 -8.20 4.06 17.69
N GLN A 60 -7.37 3.08 17.31
CA GLN A 60 -7.84 1.94 16.50
C GLN A 60 -8.73 1.01 17.33
N ILE A 61 -8.37 0.77 18.59
CA ILE A 61 -9.17 -0.02 19.54
C ILE A 61 -10.49 0.66 19.85
N GLU A 62 -10.47 1.96 20.09
CA GLU A 62 -11.68 2.74 20.34
C GLU A 62 -12.65 2.67 19.16
N ALA A 63 -12.15 2.85 17.94
CA ALA A 63 -12.97 2.72 16.73
C ALA A 63 -13.56 1.32 16.57
N LEU A 64 -12.79 0.26 16.84
CA LEU A 64 -13.27 -1.12 16.81
C LEU A 64 -14.39 -1.34 17.85
N ASN A 65 -14.23 -0.83 19.07
CA ASN A 65 -15.22 -0.94 20.13
C ASN A 65 -16.52 -0.19 19.81
N ASN A 66 -16.43 0.92 19.07
CA ASN A 66 -17.59 1.66 18.58
C ASN A 66 -18.28 0.98 17.39
N GLY A 67 -17.70 -0.10 16.88
CA GLY A 67 -18.18 -0.90 15.78
C GLY A 67 -17.89 -0.30 14.40
N VAL A 68 -17.36 -1.13 13.51
CA VAL A 68 -17.07 -0.77 12.11
C VAL A 68 -17.49 -1.95 11.20
N GLU A 69 -18.01 -1.63 10.04
CA GLU A 69 -18.44 -2.61 9.05
C GLU A 69 -17.26 -3.16 8.24
N ILE A 70 -16.29 -2.29 7.94
CA ILE A 70 -15.14 -2.61 7.08
C ILE A 70 -13.85 -2.28 7.83
N VAL A 71 -12.93 -3.23 7.82
CA VAL A 71 -11.55 -3.00 8.29
C VAL A 71 -10.63 -3.15 7.10
N VAL A 72 -9.81 -2.13 6.85
CA VAL A 72 -8.68 -2.17 5.91
C VAL A 72 -7.40 -2.21 6.74
N GLY A 73 -6.50 -3.15 6.49
CA GLY A 73 -5.33 -3.20 7.34
C GLY A 73 -4.11 -3.92 6.77
N THR A 74 -2.95 -3.61 7.38
CA THR A 74 -1.70 -4.33 7.11
C THR A 74 -1.60 -5.60 7.97
N PRO A 75 -1.03 -6.71 7.44
CA PRO A 75 -1.09 -8.02 8.10
C PRO A 75 -0.62 -8.01 9.56
N GLY A 76 0.53 -7.42 9.84
CA GLY A 76 1.10 -7.41 11.19
C GLY A 76 0.19 -6.75 12.22
N ARG A 77 -0.33 -5.53 11.96
CA ARG A 77 -1.20 -4.82 12.91
C ARG A 77 -2.57 -5.48 13.06
N LEU A 78 -3.12 -6.07 12.00
CA LEU A 78 -4.35 -6.86 12.07
C LEU A 78 -4.17 -8.04 13.04
N LEU A 79 -3.08 -8.79 12.90
CA LEU A 79 -2.79 -9.91 13.81
C LEU A 79 -2.48 -9.47 15.24
N ASP A 80 -1.83 -8.34 15.44
CA ASP A 80 -1.57 -7.81 16.77
C ASP A 80 -2.87 -7.50 17.51
N LEU A 81 -3.81 -6.81 16.86
CA LEU A 81 -5.13 -6.52 17.43
C LEU A 81 -5.98 -7.78 17.61
N TYR A 82 -5.88 -8.74 16.68
CA TYR A 82 -6.54 -10.03 16.80
C TYR A 82 -6.04 -10.82 18.01
N ARG A 83 -4.70 -10.93 18.20
CA ARG A 83 -4.10 -11.63 19.35
C ARG A 83 -4.43 -10.98 20.68
N GLN A 84 -4.62 -9.67 20.71
CA GLN A 84 -5.05 -8.91 21.88
C GLN A 84 -6.56 -9.02 22.14
N GLY A 85 -7.33 -9.71 21.28
CA GLY A 85 -8.76 -9.85 21.38
C GLY A 85 -9.57 -8.57 21.05
N GLN A 86 -8.87 -7.54 20.52
CA GLN A 86 -9.50 -6.26 20.16
C GLN A 86 -10.18 -6.31 18.79
N LEU A 87 -9.62 -7.07 17.85
CA LEU A 87 -10.20 -7.32 16.53
C LEU A 87 -10.75 -8.75 16.50
N ARG A 88 -12.04 -8.88 16.26
CA ARG A 88 -12.72 -10.17 16.13
C ARG A 88 -12.99 -10.48 14.66
N LEU A 89 -12.46 -11.60 14.18
CA LEU A 89 -12.53 -11.99 12.77
C LEU A 89 -13.52 -13.13 12.48
N LYS A 90 -14.15 -13.66 13.50
CA LYS A 90 -15.01 -14.86 13.39
C LYS A 90 -16.25 -14.66 12.52
N HIS A 91 -16.74 -13.42 12.38
CA HIS A 91 -17.92 -13.07 11.61
C HIS A 91 -17.61 -12.37 10.28
N VAL A 92 -16.33 -12.24 9.93
CA VAL A 92 -15.93 -11.71 8.62
C VAL A 92 -16.44 -12.62 7.52
N SER A 93 -17.34 -12.09 6.71
CA SER A 93 -17.97 -12.81 5.59
C SER A 93 -17.24 -12.60 4.25
N ARG A 94 -16.52 -11.52 4.09
CA ARG A 94 -15.77 -11.18 2.88
C ARG A 94 -14.35 -10.78 3.21
N VAL A 95 -13.40 -11.37 2.48
CA VAL A 95 -11.97 -11.02 2.59
C VAL A 95 -11.45 -10.61 1.23
N VAL A 96 -10.78 -9.48 1.20
CA VAL A 96 -10.06 -8.98 0.02
C VAL A 96 -8.57 -8.99 0.35
N LEU A 97 -7.77 -9.54 -0.54
CA LEU A 97 -6.32 -9.44 -0.54
C LEU A 97 -5.92 -8.58 -1.73
N ASP A 98 -5.32 -7.44 -1.49
CA ASP A 98 -4.88 -6.53 -2.55
C ASP A 98 -3.36 -6.41 -2.56
N GLU A 99 -2.78 -6.35 -3.76
CA GLU A 99 -1.32 -6.43 -3.99
C GLU A 99 -0.70 -7.67 -3.31
N ALA A 100 -1.25 -8.87 -3.61
CA ALA A 100 -0.83 -10.10 -2.95
C ALA A 100 0.64 -10.45 -3.22
N ASP A 101 1.14 -10.17 -4.41
CA ASP A 101 2.55 -10.32 -4.78
C ASP A 101 3.47 -9.41 -3.94
N GLU A 102 3.09 -8.17 -3.66
CA GLU A 102 3.82 -7.30 -2.76
C GLU A 102 3.83 -7.84 -1.31
N MET A 103 2.75 -8.49 -0.86
CA MET A 103 2.74 -9.15 0.44
C MET A 103 3.71 -10.34 0.49
N LEU A 104 3.87 -11.07 -0.62
CA LEU A 104 4.86 -12.13 -0.76
C LEU A 104 6.28 -11.56 -0.63
N ASP A 105 6.58 -10.52 -1.39
CA ASP A 105 7.91 -9.87 -1.40
C ASP A 105 8.30 -9.30 -0.03
N LEU A 106 7.32 -8.80 0.72
CA LEU A 106 7.50 -8.28 2.07
C LEU A 106 7.51 -9.39 3.15
N GLY A 107 7.32 -10.65 2.76
CA GLY A 107 7.35 -11.79 3.68
C GLY A 107 6.10 -11.94 4.54
N PHE A 108 4.97 -11.35 4.16
CA PHE A 108 3.71 -11.40 4.93
C PHE A 108 2.84 -12.63 4.67
N LEU A 109 3.22 -13.54 3.76
CA LEU A 109 2.37 -14.72 3.47
C LEU A 109 2.01 -15.54 4.72
N PRO A 110 2.92 -15.81 5.68
CA PRO A 110 2.56 -16.54 6.90
C PRO A 110 1.51 -15.80 7.74
N ASP A 111 1.51 -14.49 7.73
CA ASP A 111 0.53 -13.67 8.46
C ASP A 111 -0.82 -13.64 7.72
N VAL A 112 -0.81 -13.57 6.40
CA VAL A 112 -1.99 -13.69 5.56
C VAL A 112 -2.68 -15.05 5.76
N GLU A 113 -1.92 -16.15 5.80
CA GLU A 113 -2.46 -17.48 6.09
C GLU A 113 -3.13 -17.57 7.46
N LYS A 114 -2.57 -16.94 8.49
CA LYS A 114 -3.18 -16.85 9.83
C LYS A 114 -4.49 -16.06 9.79
N ILE A 115 -4.54 -14.94 9.04
CA ILE A 115 -5.76 -14.15 8.86
C ILE A 115 -6.84 -15.01 8.20
N PHE A 116 -6.53 -15.71 7.12
CA PHE A 116 -7.48 -16.60 6.46
C PHE A 116 -8.00 -17.69 7.38
N THR A 117 -7.14 -18.27 8.19
CA THR A 117 -7.53 -19.30 9.18
C THR A 117 -8.43 -18.72 10.28
N SER A 118 -8.25 -17.43 10.61
CA SER A 118 -9.03 -16.74 11.64
C SER A 118 -10.38 -16.18 11.15
N THR A 119 -10.71 -16.37 9.87
CA THR A 119 -11.98 -15.93 9.25
C THR A 119 -12.84 -17.12 8.80
N PRO A 120 -13.35 -17.97 9.72
CA PRO A 120 -14.05 -19.22 9.38
C PRO A 120 -15.41 -19.01 8.69
N ALA A 121 -16.07 -17.87 8.95
CA ALA A 121 -17.38 -17.53 8.35
C ALA A 121 -17.26 -16.93 6.94
N ARG A 122 -16.06 -16.88 6.38
CA ARG A 122 -15.78 -16.31 5.08
C ARG A 122 -16.55 -17.01 3.97
N GLN A 123 -17.41 -16.25 3.28
CA GLN A 123 -18.21 -16.69 2.14
C GLN A 123 -17.58 -16.32 0.80
N GLN A 124 -16.88 -15.19 0.75
CA GLN A 124 -16.23 -14.69 -0.45
C GLN A 124 -14.79 -14.26 -0.17
N THR A 125 -13.91 -14.65 -1.06
CA THR A 125 -12.51 -14.19 -1.09
C THR A 125 -12.21 -13.60 -2.45
N MET A 126 -11.66 -12.41 -2.46
CA MET A 126 -11.13 -11.74 -3.67
C MET A 126 -9.63 -11.55 -3.48
N LEU A 127 -8.86 -11.87 -4.51
CA LEU A 127 -7.41 -11.71 -4.52
C LEU A 127 -7.04 -10.89 -5.75
N PHE A 128 -6.38 -9.77 -5.53
CA PHE A 128 -5.83 -8.89 -6.54
C PHE A 128 -4.31 -8.93 -6.48
N SER A 129 -3.68 -9.05 -7.65
CA SER A 129 -2.22 -9.14 -7.77
C SER A 129 -1.81 -8.74 -9.17
N ALA A 130 -0.73 -7.98 -9.30
CA ALA A 130 -0.17 -7.64 -10.61
C ALA A 130 0.51 -8.85 -11.24
N THR A 131 1.12 -9.70 -10.42
CA THR A 131 1.78 -10.93 -10.84
C THR A 131 1.22 -12.15 -10.11
N MET A 132 1.35 -13.35 -10.69
CA MET A 132 0.83 -14.60 -10.14
C MET A 132 1.95 -15.64 -9.95
N PRO A 133 2.95 -15.39 -9.09
CA PRO A 133 3.99 -16.37 -8.78
C PRO A 133 3.41 -17.61 -8.10
N GLY A 134 4.15 -18.71 -8.12
CA GLY A 134 3.71 -20.02 -7.62
C GLY A 134 3.13 -19.99 -6.21
N ASP A 135 3.72 -19.18 -5.31
CA ASP A 135 3.28 -19.05 -3.92
C ASP A 135 1.90 -18.38 -3.81
N ILE A 136 1.61 -17.38 -4.65
CA ILE A 136 0.28 -16.74 -4.70
C ILE A 136 -0.76 -17.70 -5.27
N ILE A 137 -0.40 -18.48 -6.29
CA ILE A 137 -1.28 -19.55 -6.82
C ILE A 137 -1.56 -20.61 -5.73
N ALA A 138 -0.54 -20.99 -4.97
CA ALA A 138 -0.70 -21.96 -3.86
C ALA A 138 -1.61 -21.41 -2.77
N LEU A 139 -1.45 -20.14 -2.38
CA LEU A 139 -2.33 -19.44 -1.44
C LEU A 139 -3.79 -19.45 -1.94
N ALA A 140 -4.01 -19.07 -3.21
CA ALA A 140 -5.34 -19.05 -3.81
C ALA A 140 -5.98 -20.45 -3.80
N ARG A 141 -5.25 -21.50 -4.20
CA ARG A 141 -5.74 -22.89 -4.19
C ARG A 141 -6.11 -23.38 -2.80
N ARG A 142 -5.39 -22.94 -1.78
CA ARG A 142 -5.62 -23.36 -0.39
C ARG A 142 -6.82 -22.68 0.26
N PHE A 143 -7.05 -21.41 -0.02
CA PHE A 143 -8.00 -20.57 0.72
C PHE A 143 -9.19 -20.08 -0.10
N MET A 144 -9.20 -20.26 -1.41
CA MET A 144 -10.34 -19.91 -2.27
C MET A 144 -11.05 -21.18 -2.77
N ASN A 145 -12.36 -21.08 -2.88
CA ASN A 145 -13.18 -22.18 -3.38
C ASN A 145 -13.61 -21.90 -4.82
N GLN A 146 -13.13 -22.69 -5.78
CA GLN A 146 -13.43 -22.58 -7.22
C GLN A 146 -13.33 -21.12 -7.72
N PRO A 147 -12.19 -20.42 -7.53
CA PRO A 147 -12.09 -19.02 -7.91
C PRO A 147 -12.17 -18.88 -9.43
N VAL A 148 -12.85 -17.81 -9.86
CA VAL A 148 -12.79 -17.36 -11.26
C VAL A 148 -11.53 -16.53 -11.43
N HIS A 149 -10.70 -16.88 -12.40
CA HIS A 149 -9.50 -16.11 -12.73
C HIS A 149 -9.83 -15.10 -13.84
N ILE A 150 -9.74 -13.81 -13.51
CA ILE A 150 -9.98 -12.71 -14.44
C ILE A 150 -8.63 -12.02 -14.69
N ARG A 151 -8.20 -11.97 -15.95
CA ARG A 151 -7.05 -11.19 -16.40
C ARG A 151 -7.54 -9.92 -17.08
N THR A 152 -6.94 -8.80 -16.72
CA THR A 152 -7.28 -7.48 -17.29
C THR A 152 -6.33 -7.03 -18.39
N GLN A 153 -5.24 -7.80 -18.61
CA GLN A 153 -4.27 -7.53 -19.68
C GLN A 153 -4.29 -8.67 -20.70
N ASP A 154 -4.19 -8.33 -21.98
CA ASP A 154 -3.98 -9.29 -23.07
C ASP A 154 -2.57 -9.91 -22.98
N ASN A 155 -2.45 -11.18 -23.36
CA ASN A 155 -1.30 -12.08 -23.11
C ASN A 155 0.03 -11.71 -23.79
N GLU A 156 0.19 -10.50 -24.33
CA GLU A 156 1.39 -10.20 -25.14
C GLU A 156 2.54 -9.57 -24.34
N ASP A 157 2.35 -9.22 -23.06
CA ASP A 157 3.32 -8.40 -22.32
C ASP A 157 3.73 -8.94 -20.92
N GLU A 158 3.76 -10.24 -20.68
CA GLU A 158 4.48 -10.78 -19.50
C GLU A 158 6.00 -10.50 -19.68
N GLY A 159 6.45 -9.37 -19.12
CA GLY A 159 7.86 -8.94 -19.16
C GLY A 159 8.19 -7.89 -20.22
N ALA A 160 7.24 -7.46 -21.03
CA ALA A 160 7.46 -6.35 -21.94
C ALA A 160 7.36 -5.02 -21.18
N VAL A 161 8.38 -4.21 -21.31
CA VAL A 161 8.36 -2.81 -20.89
C VAL A 161 7.20 -2.13 -21.60
N VAL A 162 6.37 -1.41 -20.85
CA VAL A 162 5.29 -0.62 -21.44
C VAL A 162 5.89 0.23 -22.57
N SER A 163 5.47 0.00 -23.80
CA SER A 163 6.04 0.60 -25.02
C SER A 163 6.06 2.14 -25.02
N ARG A 164 5.39 2.76 -24.05
CA ARG A 164 5.33 4.23 -23.85
C ARG A 164 6.39 4.73 -22.89
N ILE A 165 7.19 3.86 -22.23
CA ILE A 165 8.24 4.28 -21.30
C ILE A 165 9.57 4.26 -22.03
N GLU A 166 10.16 5.44 -22.22
CA GLU A 166 11.51 5.56 -22.73
C GLU A 166 12.51 5.23 -21.63
N GLN A 167 13.46 4.32 -21.90
CA GLN A 167 14.43 3.89 -20.91
C GLN A 167 15.83 4.30 -21.33
N HIS A 168 16.59 4.87 -20.38
CA HIS A 168 17.97 5.28 -20.55
C HIS A 168 18.85 4.62 -19.49
N VAL A 169 19.99 4.08 -19.92
CA VAL A 169 21.03 3.58 -19.01
C VAL A 169 22.22 4.52 -19.07
N ILE A 170 22.55 5.12 -17.95
CA ILE A 170 23.64 6.11 -17.86
C ILE A 170 24.73 5.56 -16.94
N ARG A 171 25.93 5.42 -17.44
CA ARG A 171 27.10 5.02 -16.64
C ARG A 171 27.80 6.24 -16.08
N ALA A 172 27.91 6.31 -14.75
CA ALA A 172 28.58 7.40 -14.04
C ALA A 172 29.58 6.88 -13.01
N HIS A 173 30.63 7.62 -12.74
CA HIS A 173 31.49 7.35 -11.59
C HIS A 173 30.73 7.67 -10.30
N ALA A 174 31.05 6.97 -9.21
CA ALA A 174 30.31 7.11 -7.94
C ALA A 174 30.27 8.56 -7.41
N MET A 175 31.36 9.34 -7.62
CA MET A 175 31.44 10.74 -7.19
C MET A 175 30.68 11.71 -8.10
N ASP A 176 30.40 11.33 -9.33
CA ASP A 176 29.73 12.18 -10.31
C ASP A 176 28.23 11.96 -10.35
N LYS A 177 27.72 10.93 -9.66
CA LYS A 177 26.30 10.55 -9.70
C LYS A 177 25.36 11.68 -9.28
N ILE A 178 25.70 12.39 -8.21
CA ILE A 178 24.85 13.47 -7.71
C ILE A 178 24.83 14.66 -8.67
N GLU A 179 25.96 14.95 -9.33
CA GLU A 179 26.05 16.01 -10.34
C GLU A 179 25.22 15.64 -11.57
N MET A 180 25.33 14.39 -12.01
CA MET A 180 24.54 13.88 -13.13
C MET A 180 23.04 13.91 -12.81
N LEU A 181 22.65 13.47 -11.61
CA LEU A 181 21.25 13.54 -11.14
C LEU A 181 20.76 14.99 -11.18
N ALA A 182 21.57 15.93 -10.65
CA ALA A 182 21.21 17.34 -10.65
C ALA A 182 21.00 17.88 -12.09
N ARG A 183 21.82 17.47 -13.06
CA ARG A 183 21.65 17.87 -14.46
C ARG A 183 20.39 17.28 -15.09
N ILE A 184 20.08 16.02 -14.83
CA ILE A 184 18.82 15.42 -15.29
C ILE A 184 17.63 16.18 -14.69
N LEU A 185 17.70 16.54 -13.42
CA LEU A 185 16.64 17.28 -12.74
C LEU A 185 16.48 18.75 -13.21
N GLN A 186 17.45 19.29 -13.95
CA GLN A 186 17.38 20.62 -14.57
C GLN A 186 16.91 20.59 -16.02
N ALA A 187 16.62 19.41 -16.58
CA ALA A 187 16.18 19.30 -17.97
C ALA A 187 14.83 20.02 -18.20
N ASP A 188 14.71 20.68 -19.35
CA ASP A 188 13.48 21.34 -19.76
C ASP A 188 12.34 20.31 -19.92
N GLY A 189 11.15 20.70 -19.47
CA GLY A 189 9.96 19.84 -19.55
C GLY A 189 9.91 18.73 -18.49
N ARG A 190 10.85 18.65 -17.56
CA ARG A 190 10.79 17.72 -16.45
C ARG A 190 9.65 18.10 -15.48
N GLY A 191 8.79 17.14 -15.20
CA GLY A 191 7.75 17.22 -14.15
C GLY A 191 8.18 16.52 -12.86
N PRO A 192 7.22 16.13 -12.01
CA PRO A 192 7.48 15.41 -10.77
C PRO A 192 8.33 14.15 -11.02
N THR A 193 9.35 13.96 -10.19
CA THR A 193 10.37 12.92 -10.37
C THR A 193 10.51 12.08 -9.11
N ILE A 194 10.54 10.74 -9.26
CA ILE A 194 10.87 9.81 -8.18
C ILE A 194 12.29 9.28 -8.39
N VAL A 195 13.09 9.29 -7.32
CA VAL A 195 14.46 8.76 -7.32
C VAL A 195 14.54 7.59 -6.33
N PHE A 196 14.74 6.39 -6.85
CA PHE A 196 14.90 5.19 -6.03
C PHE A 196 16.34 5.00 -5.59
N CYS A 197 16.53 4.80 -4.28
CA CYS A 197 17.82 4.50 -3.66
C CYS A 197 17.78 3.15 -2.96
N ARG A 198 18.84 2.36 -3.08
CA ARG A 198 18.94 1.03 -2.46
C ARG A 198 18.88 1.06 -0.94
N THR A 199 19.44 2.10 -0.30
CA THR A 199 19.52 2.18 1.16
C THR A 199 18.93 3.49 1.69
N LYS A 200 18.40 3.44 2.93
CA LYS A 200 17.90 4.61 3.66
C LYS A 200 18.95 5.73 3.75
N ARG A 201 20.20 5.34 4.05
CA ARG A 201 21.32 6.28 4.16
C ARG A 201 21.61 6.99 2.82
N THR A 202 21.56 6.26 1.72
CA THR A 202 21.73 6.86 0.38
C THR A 202 20.56 7.77 0.06
N ALA A 203 19.32 7.36 0.37
CA ALA A 203 18.15 8.18 0.13
C ALA A 203 18.23 9.52 0.88
N GLN A 204 18.54 9.48 2.19
CA GLN A 204 18.68 10.68 2.99
C GLN A 204 19.80 11.59 2.45
N LYS A 205 20.99 11.03 2.24
CA LYS A 205 22.13 11.80 1.72
C LYS A 205 21.82 12.45 0.37
N THR A 206 21.23 11.70 -0.57
CA THR A 206 20.87 12.24 -1.90
C THR A 206 19.86 13.37 -1.77
N SER A 207 18.90 13.26 -0.84
CA SER A 207 17.95 14.34 -0.56
C SER A 207 18.65 15.59 -0.04
N ASP A 208 19.52 15.43 0.95
CA ASP A 208 20.26 16.55 1.55
C ASP A 208 21.16 17.24 0.51
N ASP A 209 21.92 16.47 -0.28
CA ASP A 209 22.79 16.97 -1.36
C ASP A 209 21.97 17.74 -2.44
N LEU A 210 20.74 17.30 -2.75
CA LEU A 210 19.87 18.01 -3.70
C LEU A 210 19.27 19.28 -3.11
N VAL A 211 18.87 19.27 -1.84
CA VAL A 211 18.37 20.47 -1.14
C VAL A 211 19.46 21.53 -1.04
N GLU A 212 20.71 21.17 -0.72
CA GLU A 212 21.85 22.08 -0.72
C GLU A 212 22.09 22.72 -2.10
N ARG A 213 21.76 22.01 -3.18
CA ARG A 213 21.84 22.51 -4.56
C ARG A 213 20.61 23.32 -5.00
N GLY A 214 19.64 23.54 -4.11
CA GLY A 214 18.45 24.34 -4.34
C GLY A 214 17.25 23.60 -4.95
N PHE A 215 17.29 22.26 -5.04
CA PHE A 215 16.12 21.48 -5.47
C PHE A 215 15.10 21.35 -4.34
N ARG A 216 13.82 21.33 -4.71
CA ARG A 216 12.72 21.08 -3.78
C ARG A 216 12.53 19.56 -3.61
N ALA A 217 13.45 18.93 -2.89
CA ALA A 217 13.48 17.50 -2.68
C ALA A 217 12.88 17.10 -1.32
N ALA A 218 12.18 15.97 -1.31
CA ALA A 218 11.70 15.31 -0.11
C ALA A 218 12.17 13.85 -0.10
N THR A 219 12.29 13.24 1.09
CA THR A 219 12.70 11.83 1.19
C THR A 219 11.70 10.99 1.94
N ILE A 220 11.58 9.70 1.54
CA ILE A 220 10.77 8.68 2.24
C ILE A 220 11.60 7.41 2.39
N HIS A 221 11.83 7.01 3.65
CA HIS A 221 12.49 5.74 3.98
C HIS A 221 12.03 5.22 5.35
N GLY A 222 12.39 3.97 5.66
CA GLY A 222 11.89 3.25 6.82
C GLY A 222 12.24 3.81 8.20
N ASP A 223 13.25 4.72 8.31
CA ASP A 223 13.61 5.35 9.57
C ASP A 223 12.79 6.61 9.87
N LEU A 224 12.02 7.10 8.90
CA LEU A 224 11.11 8.21 9.14
C LEU A 224 9.86 7.73 9.87
N GLY A 225 9.44 8.52 10.87
CA GLY A 225 8.14 8.32 11.50
C GLY A 225 6.99 8.49 10.50
N GLN A 226 5.85 7.84 10.76
CA GLN A 226 4.71 7.84 9.84
C GLN A 226 4.23 9.25 9.46
N SER A 227 4.17 10.17 10.43
CA SER A 227 3.75 11.56 10.16
C SER A 227 4.72 12.30 9.22
N ALA A 228 6.03 12.02 9.31
CA ALA A 228 7.01 12.63 8.41
C ALA A 228 6.88 12.07 6.99
N ARG A 229 6.60 10.76 6.85
CA ARG A 229 6.35 10.11 5.56
C ARG A 229 5.09 10.67 4.89
N GLU A 230 3.98 10.74 5.63
CA GLU A 230 2.72 11.33 5.15
C GLU A 230 2.91 12.78 4.71
N LYS A 231 3.66 13.56 5.50
CA LYS A 231 3.98 14.95 5.14
C LYS A 231 4.78 15.04 3.84
N ALA A 232 5.85 14.26 3.71
CA ALA A 232 6.69 14.26 2.51
C ALA A 232 5.88 13.89 1.26
N LEU A 233 5.00 12.89 1.37
CA LEU A 233 4.14 12.47 0.29
C LEU A 233 3.10 13.55 -0.08
N ASN A 234 2.45 14.15 0.91
CA ASN A 234 1.48 15.22 0.69
C ASN A 234 2.14 16.47 0.08
N ASP A 235 3.34 16.84 0.53
CA ASP A 235 4.09 17.96 -0.01
C ASP A 235 4.50 17.70 -1.48
N PHE A 236 4.83 16.45 -1.82
CA PHE A 236 5.12 16.05 -3.19
C PHE A 236 3.85 16.05 -4.07
N LYS A 237 2.74 15.46 -3.62
CA LYS A 237 1.44 15.49 -4.33
C LYS A 237 0.92 16.91 -4.53
N ALA A 238 1.17 17.81 -3.59
CA ALA A 238 0.79 19.22 -3.67
C ALA A 238 1.75 20.09 -4.50
N GLY A 239 2.82 19.52 -5.07
CA GLY A 239 3.82 20.24 -5.86
C GLY A 239 4.73 21.17 -5.06
N LYS A 240 4.74 21.06 -3.72
CA LYS A 240 5.68 21.80 -2.87
C LYS A 240 7.11 21.26 -2.98
N SER A 241 7.25 19.95 -3.17
CA SER A 241 8.48 19.30 -3.63
C SER A 241 8.23 18.68 -5.00
N ASP A 242 9.21 18.69 -5.87
CA ASP A 242 9.12 18.15 -7.23
C ASP A 242 10.07 16.96 -7.45
N VAL A 243 10.84 16.61 -6.43
CA VAL A 243 11.68 15.41 -6.39
C VAL A 243 11.39 14.62 -5.10
N LEU A 244 10.99 13.38 -5.25
CA LEU A 244 10.78 12.44 -4.14
C LEU A 244 11.89 11.39 -4.18
N ILE A 245 12.71 11.34 -3.14
CA ILE A 245 13.75 10.32 -3.00
C ILE A 245 13.24 9.23 -2.06
N ALA A 246 13.24 7.98 -2.51
CA ALA A 246 12.66 6.89 -1.76
C ALA A 246 13.52 5.62 -1.80
N THR A 247 13.35 4.76 -0.80
CA THR A 247 13.77 3.36 -0.92
C THR A 247 12.62 2.55 -1.50
N ASP A 248 12.91 1.46 -2.23
CA ASP A 248 11.89 0.60 -2.87
C ASP A 248 10.76 0.22 -1.90
N VAL A 249 11.12 -0.25 -0.70
CA VAL A 249 10.13 -0.65 0.33
C VAL A 249 9.25 0.53 0.80
N ALA A 250 9.81 1.73 0.85
CA ALA A 250 9.07 2.89 1.34
C ALA A 250 8.20 3.55 0.27
N ALA A 251 8.48 3.28 -1.00
CA ALA A 251 7.70 3.80 -2.13
C ALA A 251 6.59 2.86 -2.59
N ARG A 252 6.57 1.62 -2.10
CA ARG A 252 5.50 0.65 -2.42
C ARG A 252 4.14 1.16 -1.95
N GLY A 253 3.11 0.93 -2.75
CA GLY A 253 1.75 1.39 -2.48
C GLY A 253 1.56 2.91 -2.57
N ILE A 254 2.52 3.65 -3.16
CA ILE A 254 2.37 5.07 -3.42
C ILE A 254 1.78 5.26 -4.80
N ASP A 255 0.54 5.73 -4.84
CA ASP A 255 -0.12 6.17 -6.07
C ASP A 255 0.04 7.68 -6.22
N ILE A 256 0.71 8.11 -7.31
CA ILE A 256 0.95 9.53 -7.62
C ILE A 256 0.79 9.73 -9.12
N ASP A 257 -0.18 10.53 -9.49
CA ASP A 257 -0.40 10.94 -10.87
C ASP A 257 0.67 11.92 -11.36
N GLY A 258 0.91 11.89 -12.67
CA GLY A 258 1.72 12.88 -13.36
C GLY A 258 3.23 12.74 -13.17
N ILE A 259 3.73 11.62 -12.67
CA ILE A 259 5.18 11.34 -12.62
C ILE A 259 5.72 11.30 -14.05
N THR A 260 6.74 12.10 -14.31
CA THR A 260 7.38 12.17 -15.64
C THR A 260 8.70 11.40 -15.70
N HIS A 261 9.40 11.31 -14.57
CA HIS A 261 10.69 10.65 -14.50
C HIS A 261 10.79 9.71 -13.30
N VAL A 262 11.31 8.53 -13.55
CA VAL A 262 11.69 7.56 -12.50
C VAL A 262 13.16 7.25 -12.67
N ILE A 263 13.96 7.46 -11.62
CA ILE A 263 15.41 7.32 -11.66
C ILE A 263 15.87 6.28 -10.64
N ASN A 264 16.50 5.22 -11.11
CA ASN A 264 17.16 4.25 -10.25
C ASN A 264 18.59 4.72 -9.94
N TYR A 265 18.78 5.29 -8.76
CA TYR A 265 20.06 5.83 -8.31
C TYR A 265 20.89 4.76 -7.59
N GLN A 266 21.61 3.95 -8.35
CA GLN A 266 22.37 2.80 -7.85
C GLN A 266 23.88 2.95 -8.02
#